data_9b52be7b0605daf361e352a455d7984e
#
_entry.id   9b52be7b0605daf361e352a455d7984e
#
_cell.length_a   1.000
_cell.length_b   1.000
_cell.length_c   1.000
_cell.angle_alpha   90.00
_cell.angle_beta   90.00
_cell.angle_gamma   90.00
#
_symmetry.space_group_name_H-M   'P 1'
#
loop_
_entity.id
_entity.type
_entity.pdbx_description
1 polymer ?
#
loop_
_entity_poly.entity_id
_entity_poly.type
_entity_poly.pdbx_seq_one_letter_code
_entity_poly.pdbx_strand_id
1 'polypeptide(L)'
;MRLPLSSFSNLATTTIRRVDILGRKRRKNLSHMKKTLPMKEFFVDPNIGRAESLPPSAFVDPEFLELELGTIFAKTWLVAPQENNSDDDSATIVDSLEKTGSRVPFNLLGKPFFLQRGLHDRLNCFPNVCTHAWHPLVGSQSVGGAIICPQHGRQFDNEGRFVSQVGFEKMDGFPRESDHLRNVHVDEWGQWVFVSTGEPLAPFREFIETVQQSVPGLKLASLRRHRFDGEVREVEGNWKQHAWNYMDNFHIKFVHKGPGGLADAIDLASYRTELYKFSALQWAFARDEENGFDPQLLSDRFRDPKNPTRRVFALWWFIFPNITLNFYPWGLSINVYMPIPGKPDKTLFLWFQYALDEEKFQHRNSTWLSEQVDAEDIEAIGLVSTGAKSGFAPRGRFAPNEEAGPHWFHRLVYEIVFEHMIPQ
;
A
#
# COMPACT_ATOMS: atom_id res chain seq x y z
N MET A 1 -43.92 -8.17 27.06
CA MET A 1 -43.21 -7.23 27.97
C MET A 1 -42.69 -6.10 27.13
N ARG A 2 -43.33 -4.93 27.20
CA ARG A 2 -42.95 -3.72 26.44
C ARG A 2 -41.93 -2.92 27.26
N LEU A 3 -40.78 -2.62 26.72
CA LEU A 3 -39.83 -1.67 27.31
C LEU A 3 -40.08 -0.26 26.79
N PRO A 4 -39.91 0.80 27.58
CA PRO A 4 -40.34 2.17 27.23
C PRO A 4 -39.28 2.85 26.33
N LEU A 5 -39.78 3.48 25.27
CA LEU A 5 -39.09 4.41 24.38
C LEU A 5 -38.93 5.78 25.04
N SER A 6 -37.86 6.02 25.77
CA SER A 6 -37.52 7.42 26.18
C SER A 6 -36.05 7.52 26.54
N SER A 7 -35.18 7.80 25.56
CA SER A 7 -33.83 8.40 25.81
C SER A 7 -32.98 8.65 24.54
N PHE A 8 -33.55 8.79 23.34
CA PHE A 8 -32.74 9.01 22.11
C PHE A 8 -32.81 10.42 21.51
N SER A 9 -33.37 11.41 22.20
CA SER A 9 -33.58 12.73 21.59
C SER A 9 -32.46 13.76 21.74
N ASN A 10 -31.35 13.50 22.45
CA ASN A 10 -30.35 14.51 22.74
C ASN A 10 -28.95 14.30 22.17
N LEU A 11 -28.72 13.27 21.34
CA LEU A 11 -27.40 13.00 20.76
C LEU A 11 -27.22 13.47 19.30
N ALA A 12 -28.32 13.78 18.60
CA ALA A 12 -28.26 14.05 17.14
C ALA A 12 -27.79 15.48 16.80
N THR A 13 -28.03 16.47 17.69
CA THR A 13 -27.81 17.89 17.36
C THR A 13 -26.36 18.37 17.54
N THR A 14 -25.56 17.69 18.33
CA THR A 14 -24.18 18.12 18.62
C THR A 14 -23.14 17.55 17.63
N THR A 15 -23.47 16.46 16.93
CA THR A 15 -22.54 15.78 16.01
C THR A 15 -22.48 16.44 14.63
N ILE A 16 -23.58 17.06 14.16
CA ILE A 16 -23.70 17.65 12.82
C ILE A 16 -22.79 18.86 12.60
N ARG A 17 -22.53 19.66 13.64
CA ARG A 17 -21.61 20.81 13.54
C ARG A 17 -20.12 20.44 13.53
N ARG A 18 -19.74 19.21 13.91
CA ARG A 18 -18.34 18.79 13.99
C ARG A 18 -17.73 18.27 12.67
N VAL A 19 -18.51 17.72 11.75
CA VAL A 19 -17.99 17.04 10.56
C VAL A 19 -17.51 18.00 9.47
N ASP A 20 -18.25 19.11 9.22
CA ASP A 20 -17.80 20.12 8.24
C ASP A 20 -16.63 20.97 8.77
N ILE A 21 -16.56 21.14 10.08
CA ILE A 21 -15.42 21.78 10.77
C ILE A 21 -14.16 20.92 10.71
N LEU A 22 -14.26 19.59 10.72
CA LEU A 22 -13.11 18.67 10.65
C LEU A 22 -12.46 18.65 9.27
N GLY A 23 -13.21 18.68 8.17
CA GLY A 23 -12.66 18.74 6.81
C GLY A 23 -11.94 20.06 6.52
N ARG A 24 -12.52 21.19 6.90
CA ARG A 24 -11.88 22.51 6.76
C ARG A 24 -10.77 22.77 7.79
N LYS A 25 -10.90 22.24 9.00
CA LYS A 25 -9.83 22.27 10.01
C LYS A 25 -8.65 21.39 9.57
N ARG A 26 -8.89 20.20 9.00
CA ARG A 26 -7.80 19.34 8.50
C ARG A 26 -6.98 20.01 7.39
N ARG A 27 -7.63 20.61 6.37
CA ARG A 27 -6.90 21.33 5.29
C ARG A 27 -6.16 22.56 5.81
N LYS A 28 -6.75 23.33 6.76
CA LYS A 28 -6.07 24.45 7.41
C LYS A 28 -4.93 23.97 8.33
N ASN A 29 -5.12 22.86 9.06
CA ASN A 29 -4.08 22.29 9.88
C ASN A 29 -2.90 21.78 9.04
N LEU A 30 -3.12 21.02 7.96
CA LEU A 30 -2.05 20.55 7.07
C LEU A 30 -1.23 21.72 6.48
N SER A 31 -1.88 22.79 6.07
CA SER A 31 -1.17 23.97 5.56
C SER A 31 -0.48 24.77 6.68
N HIS A 32 -1.01 24.74 7.90
CA HIS A 32 -0.40 25.36 9.08
C HIS A 32 0.79 24.52 9.58
N MET A 33 0.62 23.20 9.67
CA MET A 33 1.68 22.28 10.08
C MET A 33 2.89 22.33 9.14
N LYS A 34 2.67 22.40 7.82
CA LYS A 34 3.76 22.61 6.84
C LYS A 34 4.53 23.92 7.05
N LYS A 35 3.85 24.96 7.57
CA LYS A 35 4.49 26.27 7.86
C LYS A 35 5.21 26.29 9.19
N THR A 36 4.87 25.41 10.12
CA THR A 36 5.41 25.37 11.47
C THR A 36 6.55 24.37 11.65
N LEU A 37 6.55 23.27 10.87
CA LEU A 37 7.65 22.33 10.91
C LEU A 37 8.93 22.94 10.28
N PRO A 38 10.06 22.84 10.97
CA PRO A 38 11.34 23.39 10.47
C PRO A 38 11.86 22.52 9.32
N MET A 39 11.45 22.81 8.09
CA MET A 39 11.80 22.05 6.88
C MET A 39 13.27 21.67 6.79
N LYS A 40 14.17 22.55 7.28
CA LYS A 40 15.63 22.30 7.29
C LYS A 40 16.03 21.09 8.13
N GLU A 41 15.28 20.77 9.17
CA GLU A 41 15.56 19.62 10.05
C GLU A 41 15.23 18.29 9.37
N PHE A 42 14.31 18.30 8.40
CA PHE A 42 13.90 17.12 7.65
C PHE A 42 14.64 16.96 6.31
N PHE A 43 15.42 17.97 5.91
CA PHE A 43 16.12 17.95 4.63
C PHE A 43 17.06 16.75 4.50
N VAL A 44 16.99 16.07 3.36
CA VAL A 44 17.86 14.94 3.00
C VAL A 44 18.71 15.35 1.79
N ASP A 45 20.04 15.48 1.98
CA ASP A 45 20.95 15.91 0.91
C ASP A 45 20.89 14.94 -0.29
N PRO A 46 20.77 15.43 -1.53
CA PRO A 46 20.83 14.57 -2.73
C PRO A 46 22.11 13.76 -2.86
N ASN A 47 23.20 14.23 -2.27
CA ASN A 47 24.46 13.49 -2.24
C ASN A 47 24.50 12.58 -1.01
N ILE A 48 24.40 11.28 -1.22
CA ILE A 48 24.40 10.25 -0.17
C ILE A 48 25.62 10.36 0.77
N GLY A 49 26.79 10.78 0.25
CA GLY A 49 28.02 10.94 1.05
C GLY A 49 27.94 12.03 2.12
N ARG A 50 26.97 12.94 2.02
CA ARG A 50 26.69 14.01 2.99
C ARG A 50 25.34 13.88 3.66
N ALA A 51 24.48 13.01 3.11
CA ALA A 51 23.10 12.86 3.56
C ALA A 51 23.02 12.31 4.98
N GLU A 52 22.00 12.79 5.68
CA GLU A 52 21.49 12.23 6.92
C GLU A 52 20.06 11.76 6.71
N SER A 53 19.65 10.73 7.46
CA SER A 53 18.27 10.22 7.43
C SER A 53 17.27 11.31 7.82
N LEU A 54 15.99 11.08 7.58
CA LEU A 54 14.94 11.83 8.27
C LEU A 54 15.18 11.76 9.78
N PRO A 55 14.85 12.83 10.54
CA PRO A 55 15.01 12.82 12.00
C PRO A 55 14.09 11.80 12.67
N PRO A 56 14.43 11.31 13.88
CA PRO A 56 13.58 10.36 14.62
C PRO A 56 12.13 10.84 14.78
N SER A 57 11.90 12.15 14.90
CA SER A 57 10.56 12.74 14.95
C SER A 57 9.68 12.38 13.75
N ALA A 58 10.26 12.20 12.55
CA ALA A 58 9.51 11.74 11.37
C ALA A 58 8.90 10.34 11.55
N PHE A 59 9.39 9.55 12.50
CA PHE A 59 8.94 8.17 12.73
C PHE A 59 8.02 8.00 13.94
N VAL A 60 8.02 8.99 14.86
CA VAL A 60 7.30 8.86 16.12
C VAL A 60 6.29 9.99 16.37
N ASP A 61 6.32 11.06 15.57
CA ASP A 61 5.43 12.20 15.75
C ASP A 61 4.08 11.95 15.04
N PRO A 62 2.95 11.97 15.78
CA PRO A 62 1.63 11.86 15.18
C PRO A 62 1.29 12.97 14.19
N GLU A 63 1.82 14.18 14.37
CA GLU A 63 1.60 15.29 13.45
C GLU A 63 2.30 15.06 12.11
N PHE A 64 3.51 14.49 12.13
CA PHE A 64 4.22 14.13 10.91
C PHE A 64 3.47 13.02 10.16
N LEU A 65 2.93 12.01 10.88
CA LEU A 65 2.09 10.98 10.27
C LEU A 65 0.84 11.58 9.59
N GLU A 66 0.16 12.54 10.22
CA GLU A 66 -0.99 13.21 9.59
C GLU A 66 -0.61 13.97 8.30
N LEU A 67 0.60 14.55 8.24
CA LEU A 67 1.14 15.12 7.00
C LEU A 67 1.34 14.06 5.91
N GLU A 68 1.93 12.94 6.25
CA GLU A 68 2.13 11.82 5.31
C GLU A 68 0.80 11.29 4.79
N LEU A 69 -0.19 11.08 5.65
CA LEU A 69 -1.53 10.66 5.25
C LEU A 69 -2.20 11.63 4.28
N GLY A 70 -1.95 12.93 4.43
CA GLY A 70 -2.52 13.97 3.58
C GLY A 70 -1.72 14.30 2.32
N THR A 71 -0.46 13.91 2.25
CA THR A 71 0.46 14.25 1.14
C THR A 71 0.91 13.03 0.37
N ILE A 72 1.47 12.02 1.04
CA ILE A 72 1.95 10.79 0.41
C ILE A 72 0.77 9.87 0.12
N PHE A 73 0.11 9.37 1.18
CA PHE A 73 -0.92 8.33 1.04
C PHE A 73 -2.20 8.79 0.32
N ALA A 74 -2.49 10.08 0.34
CA ALA A 74 -3.63 10.60 -0.43
C ALA A 74 -3.33 10.76 -1.92
N LYS A 75 -2.05 10.82 -2.33
CA LYS A 75 -1.63 11.17 -3.69
C LYS A 75 -0.81 10.09 -4.39
N THR A 76 -0.63 8.94 -3.77
CA THR A 76 0.02 7.79 -4.37
C THR A 76 -0.98 6.66 -4.58
N TRP A 77 -0.56 5.60 -5.23
CA TRP A 77 -1.37 4.44 -5.49
C TRP A 77 -1.19 3.42 -4.37
N LEU A 78 -2.30 3.09 -3.70
CA LEU A 78 -2.35 2.13 -2.61
C LEU A 78 -3.11 0.89 -3.04
N VAL A 79 -2.62 -0.29 -2.70
CA VAL A 79 -3.34 -1.52 -2.98
C VAL A 79 -4.62 -1.58 -2.13
N ALA A 80 -5.75 -1.88 -2.76
CA ALA A 80 -6.98 -2.14 -2.03
C ALA A 80 -6.82 -3.45 -1.22
N PRO A 81 -7.27 -3.49 0.05
CA PRO A 81 -7.23 -4.71 0.84
C PRO A 81 -7.94 -5.86 0.13
N GLN A 82 -7.35 -7.05 0.23
CA GLN A 82 -7.84 -8.27 -0.42
C GLN A 82 -8.82 -9.02 0.48
N GLU A 83 -9.57 -8.31 1.34
CA GLU A 83 -10.61 -8.93 2.16
C GLU A 83 -11.67 -9.50 1.22
N ASN A 84 -11.86 -10.81 1.27
CA ASN A 84 -12.86 -11.53 0.51
C ASN A 84 -13.75 -12.31 1.48
N ASN A 85 -15.06 -12.13 1.37
CA ASN A 85 -16.05 -12.91 2.10
C ASN A 85 -16.42 -14.21 1.34
N SER A 86 -15.59 -14.66 0.40
CA SER A 86 -15.76 -15.93 -0.31
C SER A 86 -15.28 -17.09 0.54
N ASP A 87 -16.00 -18.21 0.50
CA ASP A 87 -15.53 -19.49 1.06
C ASP A 87 -14.36 -20.09 0.24
N ASP A 88 -14.05 -19.50 -0.92
CA ASP A 88 -12.93 -19.88 -1.77
C ASP A 88 -11.68 -19.08 -1.38
N ASP A 89 -10.74 -19.74 -0.72
CA ASP A 89 -9.47 -19.18 -0.28
C ASP A 89 -8.59 -18.65 -1.43
N SER A 90 -8.83 -19.08 -2.65
CA SER A 90 -8.09 -18.63 -3.84
C SER A 90 -8.72 -17.40 -4.52
N ALA A 91 -9.97 -17.05 -4.22
CA ALA A 91 -10.67 -15.95 -4.85
C ALA A 91 -10.02 -14.59 -4.53
N THR A 92 -9.91 -13.75 -5.55
CA THR A 92 -9.31 -12.41 -5.46
C THR A 92 -10.38 -11.32 -5.45
N ILE A 93 -9.99 -10.08 -5.19
CA ILE A 93 -10.90 -8.94 -5.28
C ILE A 93 -11.40 -8.73 -6.71
N VAL A 94 -10.57 -9.05 -7.72
CA VAL A 94 -10.94 -8.94 -9.15
C VAL A 94 -12.00 -9.96 -9.52
N ASP A 95 -11.89 -11.21 -9.05
CA ASP A 95 -12.93 -12.24 -9.26
C ASP A 95 -14.28 -11.81 -8.69
N SER A 96 -14.26 -11.09 -7.58
CA SER A 96 -15.48 -10.52 -6.97
C SER A 96 -16.09 -9.37 -7.78
N LEU A 97 -15.38 -8.87 -8.79
CA LEU A 97 -15.76 -7.72 -9.62
C LEU A 97 -16.00 -8.08 -11.09
N GLU A 98 -16.15 -9.36 -11.46
CA GLU A 98 -16.29 -9.80 -12.85
C GLU A 98 -17.54 -9.27 -13.57
N LYS A 99 -18.64 -9.06 -12.84
CA LYS A 99 -19.93 -8.71 -13.45
C LYS A 99 -20.24 -7.23 -13.29
N THR A 100 -20.81 -6.61 -14.33
CA THR A 100 -21.40 -5.28 -14.19
C THR A 100 -22.37 -5.21 -13.01
N GLY A 101 -22.20 -4.24 -12.14
CA GLY A 101 -22.95 -4.10 -10.90
C GLY A 101 -22.37 -4.84 -9.69
N SER A 102 -21.27 -5.58 -9.85
CA SER A 102 -20.53 -6.14 -8.71
C SER A 102 -19.95 -5.04 -7.84
N ARG A 103 -20.06 -5.19 -6.52
CA ARG A 103 -19.62 -4.24 -5.50
C ARG A 103 -18.86 -4.93 -4.40
N VAL A 104 -17.73 -4.36 -4.01
CA VAL A 104 -16.91 -4.85 -2.90
C VAL A 104 -16.59 -3.69 -1.97
N PRO A 105 -17.13 -3.64 -0.73
CA PRO A 105 -16.76 -2.63 0.25
C PRO A 105 -15.41 -2.97 0.88
N PHE A 106 -14.64 -1.94 1.22
CA PHE A 106 -13.36 -2.08 1.92
C PHE A 106 -13.03 -0.83 2.73
N ASN A 107 -12.07 -0.97 3.66
CA ASN A 107 -11.51 0.15 4.40
C ASN A 107 -10.08 0.44 3.94
N LEU A 108 -9.76 1.70 3.74
CA LEU A 108 -8.41 2.16 3.42
C LEU A 108 -8.03 3.31 4.33
N LEU A 109 -7.00 3.13 5.16
CA LEU A 109 -6.54 4.12 6.13
C LEU A 109 -7.67 4.63 7.04
N GLY A 110 -8.52 3.71 7.52
CA GLY A 110 -9.66 4.01 8.39
C GLY A 110 -10.83 4.72 7.72
N LYS A 111 -10.87 4.79 6.37
CA LYS A 111 -11.96 5.38 5.61
C LYS A 111 -12.69 4.33 4.80
N PRO A 112 -14.05 4.34 4.78
CA PRO A 112 -14.84 3.36 4.04
C PRO A 112 -14.90 3.73 2.54
N PHE A 113 -14.68 2.74 1.69
CA PHE A 113 -14.82 2.80 0.23
C PHE A 113 -15.57 1.57 -0.27
N PHE A 114 -15.97 1.59 -1.51
CA PHE A 114 -16.35 0.39 -2.26
C PHE A 114 -15.90 0.48 -3.71
N LEU A 115 -15.52 -0.66 -4.26
CA LEU A 115 -15.29 -0.86 -5.69
C LEU A 115 -16.61 -1.23 -6.36
N GLN A 116 -16.77 -0.80 -7.60
CA GLN A 116 -17.94 -1.07 -8.42
C GLN A 116 -17.52 -1.36 -9.87
N ARG A 117 -17.90 -2.53 -10.40
CA ARG A 117 -17.83 -2.76 -11.86
C ARG A 117 -18.98 -2.04 -12.54
N GLY A 118 -18.67 -0.99 -13.26
CA GLY A 118 -19.61 -0.16 -14.00
C GLY A 118 -19.92 -0.70 -15.39
N LEU A 119 -20.49 0.16 -16.24
CA LEU A 119 -20.74 -0.14 -17.64
C LEU A 119 -19.41 -0.24 -18.43
N HIS A 120 -19.44 -1.00 -19.53
CA HIS A 120 -18.27 -1.19 -20.40
C HIS A 120 -17.03 -1.69 -19.65
N ASP A 121 -17.23 -2.52 -18.66
CA ASP A 121 -16.16 -3.11 -17.81
C ASP A 121 -15.30 -2.09 -17.05
N ARG A 122 -15.81 -0.88 -16.89
CA ARG A 122 -15.10 0.18 -16.15
C ARG A 122 -15.12 -0.13 -14.67
N LEU A 123 -13.95 -0.08 -14.04
CA LEU A 123 -13.84 -0.12 -12.58
C LEU A 123 -13.99 1.30 -12.02
N ASN A 124 -14.88 1.44 -11.04
CA ASN A 124 -15.09 2.67 -10.27
C ASN A 124 -14.76 2.42 -8.80
N CYS A 125 -14.34 3.45 -8.09
CA CYS A 125 -14.14 3.43 -6.64
C CYS A 125 -14.80 4.65 -6.01
N PHE A 126 -15.66 4.42 -5.03
CA PHE A 126 -16.39 5.49 -4.36
C PHE A 126 -16.18 5.46 -2.85
N PRO A 127 -16.13 6.62 -2.15
CA PRO A 127 -16.35 6.64 -0.72
C PRO A 127 -17.69 5.96 -0.37
N ASN A 128 -17.66 5.04 0.57
CA ASN A 128 -18.86 4.30 0.99
C ASN A 128 -19.72 5.15 1.94
N VAL A 129 -20.19 6.29 1.43
CA VAL A 129 -20.91 7.31 2.19
C VAL A 129 -22.00 7.93 1.33
N CYS A 130 -23.26 7.78 1.72
CA CYS A 130 -24.39 8.42 1.05
C CYS A 130 -24.30 9.94 1.10
N THR A 131 -24.49 10.59 -0.04
CA THR A 131 -24.43 12.07 -0.17
C THR A 131 -25.62 12.80 0.48
N HIS A 132 -26.61 12.07 1.01
CA HIS A 132 -27.72 12.67 1.76
C HIS A 132 -27.38 12.79 3.26
N ALA A 133 -27.29 11.67 3.97
CA ALA A 133 -27.16 11.65 5.44
C ALA A 133 -26.04 10.68 5.92
N TRP A 134 -25.04 10.45 5.06
CA TRP A 134 -23.77 9.78 5.34
C TRP A 134 -23.84 8.29 5.70
N HIS A 135 -25.00 7.64 5.50
CA HIS A 135 -25.15 6.21 5.72
C HIS A 135 -24.22 5.42 4.76
N PRO A 136 -23.56 4.34 5.18
CA PRO A 136 -22.87 3.44 4.27
C PRO A 136 -23.82 2.88 3.19
N LEU A 137 -23.34 2.83 1.94
CA LEU A 137 -24.15 2.41 0.79
C LEU A 137 -24.07 0.90 0.55
N VAL A 138 -22.88 0.33 0.75
CA VAL A 138 -22.57 -1.08 0.49
C VAL A 138 -22.07 -1.70 1.79
N GLY A 139 -22.83 -2.63 2.35
CA GLY A 139 -22.50 -3.30 3.62
C GLY A 139 -21.70 -4.59 3.44
N SER A 140 -21.88 -5.27 2.29
CA SER A 140 -21.19 -6.52 1.95
C SER A 140 -21.02 -6.63 0.44
N GLN A 141 -20.21 -7.58 -0.01
CA GLN A 141 -20.09 -7.91 -1.42
C GLN A 141 -21.47 -8.22 -2.00
N SER A 142 -21.77 -7.65 -3.16
CA SER A 142 -23.08 -7.75 -3.80
C SER A 142 -22.99 -7.51 -5.30
N VAL A 143 -24.05 -7.93 -6.01
CA VAL A 143 -24.24 -7.63 -7.43
C VAL A 143 -25.64 -7.03 -7.59
N GLY A 144 -25.74 -5.93 -8.33
CA GLY A 144 -27.06 -5.30 -8.55
C GLY A 144 -27.00 -4.16 -9.56
N GLY A 145 -28.18 -3.62 -9.88
CA GLY A 145 -28.34 -2.44 -10.74
C GLY A 145 -27.98 -1.14 -9.99
N ALA A 146 -28.97 -0.30 -9.71
CA ALA A 146 -28.76 0.95 -8.97
C ALA A 146 -28.15 0.72 -7.57
N ILE A 147 -27.34 1.66 -7.11
CA ILE A 147 -26.86 1.74 -5.72
C ILE A 147 -27.96 2.44 -4.93
N ILE A 148 -28.56 1.74 -3.96
CA ILE A 148 -29.69 2.26 -3.17
C ILE A 148 -29.26 2.42 -1.73
N CYS A 149 -29.34 3.66 -1.22
CA CYS A 149 -29.08 3.93 0.20
C CYS A 149 -30.15 3.27 1.07
N PRO A 150 -29.80 2.38 2.00
CA PRO A 150 -30.80 1.67 2.80
C PRO A 150 -31.55 2.55 3.79
N GLN A 151 -31.04 3.76 4.10
CA GLN A 151 -31.66 4.65 5.09
C GLN A 151 -32.85 5.44 4.54
N HIS A 152 -32.74 6.06 3.34
CA HIS A 152 -33.79 6.91 2.77
C HIS A 152 -34.02 6.65 1.27
N GLY A 153 -33.54 5.54 0.72
CA GLY A 153 -33.81 5.15 -0.65
C GLY A 153 -33.17 6.03 -1.74
N ARG A 154 -32.18 6.91 -1.38
CA ARG A 154 -31.43 7.66 -2.41
C ARG A 154 -30.77 6.68 -3.37
N GLN A 155 -30.95 6.92 -4.67
CA GLN A 155 -30.46 6.02 -5.72
C GLN A 155 -29.35 6.67 -6.54
N PHE A 156 -28.37 5.85 -6.90
CA PHE A 156 -27.31 6.21 -7.83
C PHE A 156 -27.19 5.11 -8.89
N ASP A 157 -26.78 5.48 -10.09
CA ASP A 157 -26.44 4.52 -11.13
C ASP A 157 -25.08 3.85 -10.86
N ASN A 158 -24.68 2.93 -11.74
CA ASN A 158 -23.39 2.23 -11.65
C ASN A 158 -22.17 3.13 -11.83
N GLU A 159 -22.35 4.35 -12.28
CA GLU A 159 -21.32 5.36 -12.44
C GLU A 159 -21.32 6.40 -11.28
N GLY A 160 -22.15 6.15 -10.25
CA GLY A 160 -22.26 7.00 -9.07
C GLY A 160 -23.10 8.26 -9.27
N ARG A 161 -23.79 8.42 -10.41
CA ARG A 161 -24.63 9.60 -10.64
C ARG A 161 -25.93 9.44 -9.87
N PHE A 162 -26.37 10.53 -9.27
CA PHE A 162 -27.69 10.59 -8.64
C PHE A 162 -28.79 10.25 -9.64
N VAL A 163 -29.71 9.38 -9.25
CA VAL A 163 -30.85 8.98 -10.06
C VAL A 163 -32.16 9.52 -9.49
N SER A 164 -32.45 9.23 -8.22
CA SER A 164 -33.71 9.64 -7.60
C SER A 164 -33.63 9.64 -6.08
N GLN A 165 -34.53 10.45 -5.47
CA GLN A 165 -34.85 10.38 -4.03
C GLN A 165 -36.22 10.98 -3.81
N VAL A 166 -37.10 10.23 -3.18
CA VAL A 166 -38.45 10.70 -2.81
C VAL A 166 -38.36 11.88 -1.83
N GLY A 167 -39.20 12.90 -2.04
CA GLY A 167 -39.28 14.08 -1.17
C GLY A 167 -38.33 15.23 -1.54
N PHE A 168 -37.56 15.09 -2.61
CA PHE A 168 -36.63 16.14 -3.10
C PHE A 168 -37.14 16.90 -4.32
N GLU A 169 -38.36 16.66 -4.75
CA GLU A 169 -38.94 17.15 -6.00
C GLU A 169 -39.10 18.69 -6.02
N LYS A 170 -39.14 19.33 -4.83
CA LYS A 170 -39.29 20.78 -4.71
C LYS A 170 -38.00 21.50 -4.25
N MET A 171 -36.86 20.78 -4.27
CA MET A 171 -35.61 21.36 -3.83
C MET A 171 -34.95 22.16 -4.95
N ASP A 172 -34.71 23.44 -4.69
CA ASP A 172 -34.06 24.33 -5.67
C ASP A 172 -32.63 23.89 -6.00
N GLY A 173 -32.31 23.83 -7.30
CA GLY A 173 -30.98 23.50 -7.78
C GLY A 173 -30.54 22.05 -7.48
N PHE A 174 -31.50 21.13 -7.32
CA PHE A 174 -31.22 19.73 -7.07
C PHE A 174 -31.46 18.88 -8.34
N PRO A 175 -30.62 17.85 -8.65
CA PRO A 175 -29.35 17.53 -7.98
C PRO A 175 -28.20 18.47 -8.39
N ARG A 176 -27.25 18.70 -7.45
CA ARG A 176 -25.98 19.37 -7.72
C ARG A 176 -24.88 18.35 -7.92
N GLU A 177 -23.70 18.79 -8.36
CA GLU A 177 -22.51 17.94 -8.48
C GLU A 177 -22.18 17.18 -7.16
N SER A 178 -22.37 17.84 -6.03
CA SER A 178 -22.16 17.22 -4.71
C SER A 178 -23.19 16.16 -4.29
N ASP A 179 -24.26 16.00 -5.05
CA ASP A 179 -25.27 14.97 -4.82
C ASP A 179 -24.93 13.65 -5.53
N HIS A 180 -23.98 13.67 -6.46
CA HIS A 180 -23.37 12.47 -7.04
C HIS A 180 -22.33 11.84 -6.09
N LEU A 181 -22.04 10.56 -6.26
CA LEU A 181 -20.89 9.92 -5.60
C LEU A 181 -19.60 10.43 -6.25
N ARG A 182 -18.64 10.81 -5.41
CA ARG A 182 -17.33 11.21 -5.90
C ARG A 182 -16.54 9.95 -6.28
N ASN A 183 -16.18 9.79 -7.56
CA ASN A 183 -15.24 8.76 -7.97
C ASN A 183 -13.82 9.13 -7.51
N VAL A 184 -13.07 8.19 -6.98
CA VAL A 184 -11.64 8.31 -6.69
C VAL A 184 -10.86 7.55 -7.75
N HIS A 185 -9.58 7.88 -7.90
CA HIS A 185 -8.75 7.23 -8.92
C HIS A 185 -8.57 5.75 -8.58
N VAL A 186 -8.78 4.90 -9.56
CA VAL A 186 -8.67 3.44 -9.45
C VAL A 186 -8.04 2.87 -10.71
N ASP A 187 -7.21 1.85 -10.54
CA ASP A 187 -6.56 1.12 -11.62
C ASP A 187 -6.41 -0.35 -11.24
N GLU A 188 -6.23 -1.23 -12.23
CA GLU A 188 -6.07 -2.67 -12.06
C GLU A 188 -4.73 -3.15 -12.64
N TRP A 189 -4.08 -4.07 -11.95
CA TRP A 189 -2.91 -4.76 -12.46
C TRP A 189 -2.86 -6.21 -11.97
N GLY A 190 -2.96 -7.15 -12.89
CA GLY A 190 -3.06 -8.57 -12.54
C GLY A 190 -4.32 -8.87 -11.74
N GLN A 191 -4.15 -9.26 -10.49
CA GLN A 191 -5.24 -9.60 -9.57
C GLN A 191 -5.48 -8.53 -8.51
N TRP A 192 -4.82 -7.38 -8.63
CA TRP A 192 -4.84 -6.33 -7.61
C TRP A 192 -5.49 -5.06 -8.13
N VAL A 193 -6.19 -4.40 -7.23
CA VAL A 193 -6.78 -3.08 -7.48
C VAL A 193 -6.00 -2.05 -6.69
N PHE A 194 -5.71 -0.94 -7.34
CA PHE A 194 -4.99 0.20 -6.76
C PHE A 194 -5.88 1.42 -6.73
N VAL A 195 -5.79 2.18 -5.64
CA VAL A 195 -6.64 3.35 -5.40
C VAL A 195 -5.79 4.54 -4.97
N SER A 196 -6.06 5.72 -5.54
CA SER A 196 -5.56 7.00 -5.04
C SER A 196 -6.71 7.88 -4.63
N THR A 197 -6.75 8.30 -3.36
CA THR A 197 -7.90 9.01 -2.77
C THR A 197 -7.90 10.52 -3.05
N GLY A 198 -6.79 11.05 -3.50
CA GLY A 198 -6.61 12.44 -3.98
C GLY A 198 -6.18 12.47 -5.43
N GLU A 199 -5.67 13.61 -5.89
CA GLU A 199 -5.04 13.71 -7.20
C GLU A 199 -3.69 13.00 -7.16
N PRO A 200 -3.47 11.93 -7.97
CA PRO A 200 -2.24 11.17 -7.91
C PRO A 200 -1.05 11.98 -8.45
N LEU A 201 0.13 11.75 -7.87
CA LEU A 201 1.40 12.40 -8.28
C LEU A 201 1.77 12.07 -9.73
N ALA A 202 1.37 10.91 -10.20
CA ALA A 202 1.54 10.45 -11.58
C ALA A 202 0.52 9.35 -11.90
N PRO A 203 0.25 9.07 -13.20
CA PRO A 203 -0.54 7.92 -13.59
C PRO A 203 -0.02 6.61 -13.01
N PHE A 204 -0.90 5.66 -12.70
CA PHE A 204 -0.54 4.36 -12.13
C PHE A 204 0.55 3.64 -12.93
N ARG A 205 0.47 3.74 -14.25
CA ARG A 205 1.46 3.14 -15.14
C ARG A 205 2.91 3.52 -14.79
N GLU A 206 3.17 4.76 -14.38
CA GLU A 206 4.54 5.19 -14.02
C GLU A 206 5.08 4.51 -12.75
N PHE A 207 4.21 3.96 -11.91
CA PHE A 207 4.60 3.19 -10.72
C PHE A 207 4.94 1.75 -11.04
N ILE A 208 4.29 1.14 -12.06
CA ILE A 208 4.30 -0.31 -12.27
C ILE A 208 4.98 -0.77 -13.56
N GLU A 209 5.17 0.11 -14.55
CA GLU A 209 5.67 -0.26 -15.89
C GLU A 209 7.01 -1.00 -15.85
N THR A 210 7.95 -0.52 -15.03
CA THR A 210 9.29 -1.12 -14.90
C THR A 210 9.23 -2.51 -14.27
N VAL A 211 8.32 -2.71 -13.32
CA VAL A 211 8.04 -4.02 -12.72
C VAL A 211 7.55 -4.98 -13.79
N GLN A 212 6.54 -4.57 -14.54
CA GLN A 212 5.93 -5.37 -15.60
C GLN A 212 6.93 -5.76 -16.68
N GLN A 213 7.82 -4.82 -17.06
CA GLN A 213 8.90 -5.06 -18.01
C GLN A 213 9.98 -6.02 -17.48
N SER A 214 10.12 -6.19 -16.18
CA SER A 214 11.10 -7.06 -15.57
C SER A 214 10.70 -8.55 -15.62
N VAL A 215 9.40 -8.82 -15.65
CA VAL A 215 8.81 -10.17 -15.58
C VAL A 215 7.85 -10.47 -16.75
N PRO A 216 8.27 -10.27 -18.01
CA PRO A 216 7.37 -10.36 -19.17
C PRO A 216 6.79 -11.76 -19.40
N GLY A 217 7.45 -12.81 -18.89
CA GLY A 217 6.97 -14.18 -18.99
C GLY A 217 5.98 -14.58 -17.90
N LEU A 218 5.78 -13.75 -16.86
CA LEU A 218 4.85 -14.06 -15.78
C LEU A 218 3.42 -13.63 -16.13
N LYS A 219 2.50 -14.57 -16.09
CA LYS A 219 1.06 -14.31 -16.23
C LYS A 219 0.48 -13.99 -14.85
N LEU A 220 0.58 -12.74 -14.41
CA LEU A 220 0.21 -12.32 -13.05
C LEU A 220 -1.25 -12.62 -12.70
N ALA A 221 -2.16 -12.54 -13.67
CA ALA A 221 -3.58 -12.87 -13.47
C ALA A 221 -3.84 -14.37 -13.24
N SER A 222 -2.86 -15.24 -13.50
CA SER A 222 -2.99 -16.69 -13.29
C SER A 222 -2.28 -17.20 -12.04
N LEU A 223 -1.67 -16.33 -11.25
CA LEU A 223 -1.07 -16.72 -9.98
C LEU A 223 -2.17 -17.17 -9.01
N ARG A 224 -1.95 -18.29 -8.33
CA ARG A 224 -2.90 -18.82 -7.37
C ARG A 224 -2.64 -18.22 -5.99
N ARG A 225 -3.63 -17.55 -5.43
CA ARG A 225 -3.54 -17.02 -4.07
C ARG A 225 -3.56 -18.15 -3.04
N HIS A 226 -2.73 -18.01 -2.02
CA HIS A 226 -2.72 -18.83 -0.82
C HIS A 226 -2.96 -17.94 0.40
N ARG A 227 -4.02 -18.24 1.15
CA ARG A 227 -4.35 -17.56 2.42
C ARG A 227 -3.74 -18.31 3.58
N PHE A 228 -3.39 -17.58 4.62
CA PHE A 228 -2.86 -18.14 5.86
C PHE A 228 -3.17 -17.24 7.05
N ASP A 229 -3.15 -17.80 8.24
CA ASP A 229 -3.34 -17.02 9.47
C ASP A 229 -2.21 -15.99 9.66
N GLY A 230 -2.58 -14.74 9.95
CA GLY A 230 -1.61 -13.66 10.14
C GLY A 230 -1.26 -12.88 8.89
N GLU A 231 -1.98 -13.06 7.76
CA GLU A 231 -1.86 -12.20 6.57
C GLU A 231 -1.98 -10.70 6.89
N VAL A 232 -2.78 -10.36 7.90
CA VAL A 232 -3.00 -8.99 8.35
C VAL A 232 -2.69 -8.91 9.85
N ARG A 233 -1.69 -8.11 10.22
CA ARG A 233 -1.27 -7.97 11.62
C ARG A 233 -0.74 -6.58 11.93
N GLU A 234 -0.98 -6.09 13.14
CA GLU A 234 -0.33 -4.89 13.66
C GLU A 234 1.07 -5.27 14.16
N VAL A 235 2.08 -4.56 13.70
CA VAL A 235 3.49 -4.77 14.07
C VAL A 235 4.11 -3.50 14.62
N GLU A 236 5.18 -3.65 15.40
CA GLU A 236 5.97 -2.52 15.90
C GLU A 236 6.71 -1.81 14.76
N GLY A 237 6.93 -0.53 14.93
CA GLY A 237 7.67 0.30 14.00
C GLY A 237 6.80 1.12 13.06
N ASN A 238 7.35 2.25 12.66
CA ASN A 238 6.74 3.12 11.66
C ASN A 238 6.82 2.47 10.26
N TRP A 239 5.85 2.70 9.40
CA TRP A 239 5.82 2.19 8.03
C TRP A 239 7.11 2.49 7.24
N LYS A 240 7.76 3.64 7.51
CA LYS A 240 9.03 4.00 6.88
C LYS A 240 10.22 3.17 7.39
N GLN A 241 10.17 2.67 8.63
CA GLN A 241 11.22 1.79 9.14
C GLN A 241 11.17 0.43 8.43
N HIS A 242 9.97 -0.10 8.17
CA HIS A 242 9.78 -1.31 7.38
C HIS A 242 10.25 -1.09 5.92
N ALA A 243 9.90 0.04 5.31
CA ALA A 243 10.35 0.39 3.96
C ALA A 243 11.87 0.56 3.89
N TRP A 244 12.47 1.19 4.89
CA TRP A 244 13.94 1.32 5.00
C TRP A 244 14.61 -0.04 5.09
N ASN A 245 14.21 -0.87 6.04
CA ASN A 245 14.75 -2.21 6.23
C ASN A 245 14.67 -3.04 4.95
N TYR A 246 13.53 -3.02 4.26
CA TYR A 246 13.36 -3.75 3.01
C TYR A 246 14.33 -3.33 1.91
N MET A 247 14.66 -2.05 1.80
CA MET A 247 15.56 -1.52 0.77
C MET A 247 17.03 -1.51 1.16
N ASP A 248 17.34 -1.86 2.40
CA ASP A 248 18.69 -1.95 2.94
C ASP A 248 19.25 -3.37 2.74
N ASN A 249 20.24 -3.52 1.85
CA ASN A 249 20.93 -4.79 1.68
C ASN A 249 22.02 -5.03 2.74
N PHE A 250 22.40 -3.99 3.48
CA PHE A 250 23.52 -4.01 4.40
C PHE A 250 23.26 -4.92 5.61
N HIS A 251 21.99 -4.98 6.08
CA HIS A 251 21.62 -5.80 7.24
C HIS A 251 21.61 -7.30 6.94
N ILE A 252 21.45 -7.74 5.66
CA ILE A 252 21.26 -9.15 5.28
C ILE A 252 22.31 -10.06 5.94
N LYS A 253 23.58 -9.68 5.88
CA LYS A 253 24.68 -10.48 6.44
C LYS A 253 24.78 -10.45 7.97
N PHE A 254 23.99 -9.63 8.64
CA PHE A 254 23.99 -9.50 10.10
C PHE A 254 22.72 -10.06 10.73
N VAL A 255 21.57 -9.81 10.12
CA VAL A 255 20.26 -10.24 10.61
C VAL A 255 19.94 -11.65 10.08
N HIS A 256 20.09 -11.89 8.77
CA HIS A 256 19.73 -13.14 8.10
C HIS A 256 20.93 -14.09 7.91
N LYS A 257 21.76 -14.20 8.93
CA LYS A 257 23.03 -14.95 8.90
C LYS A 257 22.93 -16.42 9.30
N GLY A 258 21.75 -16.90 9.68
CA GLY A 258 21.54 -18.30 10.12
C GLY A 258 21.71 -19.28 8.95
N PRO A 259 22.02 -20.57 9.26
CA PRO A 259 22.02 -21.63 8.25
C PRO A 259 20.67 -21.72 7.53
N GLY A 260 20.69 -21.69 6.20
CA GLY A 260 19.48 -21.65 5.39
C GLY A 260 18.78 -20.29 5.32
N GLY A 261 19.41 -19.23 5.85
CA GLY A 261 18.94 -17.85 5.69
C GLY A 261 19.21 -17.27 4.30
N LEU A 262 18.71 -16.06 4.06
CA LEU A 262 18.82 -15.39 2.77
C LEU A 262 20.28 -15.23 2.31
N ALA A 263 21.19 -14.93 3.24
CA ALA A 263 22.63 -14.78 2.93
C ALA A 263 23.27 -16.07 2.37
N ASP A 264 22.72 -17.24 2.69
CA ASP A 264 23.19 -18.53 2.16
C ASP A 264 22.58 -18.87 0.81
N ALA A 265 21.39 -18.37 0.50
CA ALA A 265 20.66 -18.66 -0.73
C ALA A 265 21.18 -17.85 -1.94
N ILE A 266 21.76 -16.66 -1.71
CA ILE A 266 22.15 -15.74 -2.77
C ILE A 266 23.66 -15.54 -2.89
N ASP A 267 24.11 -15.20 -4.10
CA ASP A 267 25.45 -14.66 -4.32
C ASP A 267 25.46 -13.16 -3.98
N LEU A 268 25.83 -12.83 -2.74
CA LEU A 268 25.88 -11.46 -2.23
C LEU A 268 26.76 -10.52 -3.08
N ALA A 269 27.83 -11.03 -3.74
CA ALA A 269 28.66 -10.23 -4.62
C ALA A 269 27.93 -9.78 -5.89
N SER A 270 26.89 -10.51 -6.25
CA SER A 270 26.01 -10.19 -7.39
C SER A 270 24.85 -9.26 -7.07
N TYR A 271 24.64 -8.94 -5.79
CA TYR A 271 23.51 -8.10 -5.38
C TYR A 271 23.55 -6.72 -6.06
N ARG A 272 22.40 -6.28 -6.56
CA ARG A 272 22.23 -5.00 -7.27
C ARG A 272 21.01 -4.27 -6.75
N THR A 273 21.14 -2.95 -6.66
CA THR A 273 20.03 -2.03 -6.39
C THR A 273 19.90 -1.05 -7.55
N GLU A 274 18.70 -0.94 -8.09
CA GLU A 274 18.36 -0.03 -9.19
C GLU A 274 17.21 0.87 -8.72
N LEU A 275 17.34 2.18 -8.96
CA LEU A 275 16.39 3.19 -8.50
C LEU A 275 15.65 3.79 -9.69
N TYR A 276 14.34 3.91 -9.54
CA TYR A 276 13.45 4.52 -10.52
C TYR A 276 12.66 5.67 -9.87
N LYS A 277 11.80 6.33 -10.64
CA LYS A 277 11.06 7.49 -10.14
C LYS A 277 10.21 7.18 -8.90
N PHE A 278 9.44 6.08 -8.92
CA PHE A 278 8.54 5.66 -7.85
C PHE A 278 8.76 4.20 -7.42
N SER A 279 9.83 3.58 -7.82
CA SER A 279 10.12 2.21 -7.45
C SER A 279 11.63 1.98 -7.31
N ALA A 280 11.99 0.95 -6.56
CA ALA A 280 13.35 0.46 -6.46
C ALA A 280 13.35 -1.05 -6.67
N LEU A 281 14.34 -1.57 -7.38
CA LEU A 281 14.55 -2.98 -7.58
C LEU A 281 15.83 -3.40 -6.90
N GLN A 282 15.75 -4.47 -6.13
CA GLN A 282 16.90 -5.21 -5.63
C GLN A 282 16.85 -6.62 -6.22
N TRP A 283 17.98 -7.17 -6.59
CA TRP A 283 18.05 -8.52 -7.13
C TRP A 283 19.44 -9.12 -6.99
N ALA A 284 19.51 -10.45 -6.98
CA ALA A 284 20.78 -11.19 -6.93
C ALA A 284 20.65 -12.52 -7.67
N PHE A 285 21.77 -13.09 -8.07
CA PHE A 285 21.82 -14.46 -8.56
C PHE A 285 21.72 -15.46 -7.40
N ALA A 286 21.11 -16.60 -7.65
CA ALA A 286 21.12 -17.74 -6.75
C ALA A 286 22.55 -18.26 -6.58
N ARG A 287 22.88 -18.72 -5.38
CA ARG A 287 24.13 -19.45 -5.15
C ARG A 287 24.08 -20.84 -5.79
N ASP A 288 22.92 -21.48 -5.71
CA ASP A 288 22.59 -22.73 -6.40
C ASP A 288 21.63 -22.43 -7.55
N GLU A 289 22.02 -22.74 -8.78
CA GLU A 289 21.27 -22.45 -9.99
C GLU A 289 19.89 -23.13 -10.02
N GLU A 290 19.73 -24.28 -9.35
CA GLU A 290 18.45 -25.00 -9.25
C GLU A 290 17.38 -24.19 -8.49
N ASN A 291 17.81 -23.31 -7.59
CA ASN A 291 16.94 -22.44 -6.79
C ASN A 291 16.60 -21.10 -7.49
N GLY A 292 17.04 -20.92 -8.72
CA GLY A 292 16.81 -19.68 -9.46
C GLY A 292 15.64 -19.75 -10.45
N PHE A 293 15.30 -18.60 -11.00
CA PHE A 293 14.26 -18.46 -12.02
C PHE A 293 14.57 -19.20 -13.31
N ASP A 294 13.53 -19.69 -13.99
CA ASP A 294 13.59 -19.94 -15.41
C ASP A 294 13.84 -18.60 -16.15
N PRO A 295 14.93 -18.47 -16.92
CA PRO A 295 15.25 -17.22 -17.61
C PRO A 295 14.21 -16.75 -18.61
N GLN A 296 13.30 -17.61 -19.06
CA GLN A 296 12.22 -17.24 -19.98
C GLN A 296 11.13 -16.39 -19.29
N LEU A 297 11.06 -16.46 -17.97
CA LEU A 297 10.09 -15.67 -17.18
C LEU A 297 10.51 -14.22 -16.98
N LEU A 298 11.84 -13.98 -17.03
CA LEU A 298 12.43 -12.68 -16.76
C LEU A 298 12.89 -11.98 -18.05
N SER A 299 13.03 -10.66 -17.97
CA SER A 299 13.66 -9.88 -19.02
C SER A 299 15.12 -10.31 -19.27
N ASP A 300 15.56 -10.29 -20.52
CA ASP A 300 16.92 -10.66 -20.93
C ASP A 300 18.02 -9.85 -20.22
N ARG A 301 17.71 -8.67 -19.70
CA ARG A 301 18.65 -7.83 -18.94
C ARG A 301 19.20 -8.49 -17.66
N PHE A 302 18.51 -9.51 -17.17
CA PHE A 302 18.94 -10.26 -15.98
C PHE A 302 19.83 -11.46 -16.28
N ARG A 303 20.17 -11.69 -17.55
CA ARG A 303 21.11 -12.75 -17.94
C ARG A 303 22.54 -12.30 -17.67
N ASP A 304 23.35 -13.21 -17.12
CA ASP A 304 24.79 -13.00 -17.01
C ASP A 304 25.43 -13.34 -18.36
N PRO A 305 25.99 -12.35 -19.09
CA PRO A 305 26.59 -12.60 -20.40
C PRO A 305 27.88 -13.44 -20.33
N LYS A 306 28.50 -13.54 -19.14
CA LYS A 306 29.71 -14.30 -18.89
C LYS A 306 29.45 -15.74 -18.43
N ASN A 307 28.29 -15.96 -17.82
CA ASN A 307 27.85 -17.28 -17.36
C ASN A 307 26.34 -17.46 -17.60
N PRO A 308 25.95 -17.99 -18.78
CA PRO A 308 24.54 -18.14 -19.14
C PRO A 308 23.75 -19.13 -18.27
N THR A 309 24.42 -19.96 -17.47
CA THR A 309 23.75 -20.90 -16.56
C THR A 309 23.28 -20.24 -15.28
N ARG A 310 23.86 -19.10 -14.88
CA ARG A 310 23.46 -18.39 -13.68
C ARG A 310 21.99 -18.00 -13.74
N ARG A 311 21.30 -18.23 -12.63
CA ARG A 311 19.87 -17.94 -12.46
C ARG A 311 19.66 -16.85 -11.43
N VAL A 312 18.76 -15.91 -11.70
CA VAL A 312 18.32 -14.94 -10.72
C VAL A 312 17.56 -15.66 -9.60
N PHE A 313 17.91 -15.39 -8.36
CA PHE A 313 17.23 -15.95 -7.20
C PHE A 313 15.88 -15.27 -6.97
N ALA A 314 15.85 -13.94 -6.94
CA ALA A 314 14.65 -13.15 -6.71
C ALA A 314 14.76 -11.76 -7.30
N LEU A 315 13.60 -11.14 -7.55
CA LEU A 315 13.46 -9.71 -7.82
C LEU A 315 12.64 -9.11 -6.67
N TRP A 316 13.27 -8.24 -5.90
CA TRP A 316 12.65 -7.55 -4.78
C TRP A 316 12.33 -6.11 -5.17
N TRP A 317 11.09 -5.88 -5.57
CA TRP A 317 10.60 -4.56 -5.93
C TRP A 317 9.99 -3.84 -4.73
N PHE A 318 10.40 -2.61 -4.50
CA PHE A 318 9.69 -1.66 -3.66
C PHE A 318 8.96 -0.67 -4.56
N ILE A 319 7.64 -0.51 -4.36
CA ILE A 319 6.82 0.49 -5.03
C ILE A 319 6.39 1.52 -3.99
N PHE A 320 6.79 2.76 -4.22
CA PHE A 320 6.44 3.85 -3.32
C PHE A 320 4.91 4.04 -3.24
N PRO A 321 4.31 4.22 -2.05
CA PRO A 321 5.02 4.51 -0.81
C PRO A 321 5.35 3.26 0.02
N ASN A 322 4.66 2.13 -0.11
CA ASN A 322 4.62 1.13 0.94
C ASN A 322 4.38 -0.31 0.48
N ILE A 323 4.56 -0.60 -0.81
CA ILE A 323 4.29 -1.92 -1.38
C ILE A 323 5.60 -2.59 -1.76
N THR A 324 5.75 -3.87 -1.41
CA THR A 324 6.82 -4.71 -1.91
C THR A 324 6.26 -5.83 -2.78
N LEU A 325 6.97 -6.17 -3.85
CA LEU A 325 6.67 -7.30 -4.71
C LEU A 325 7.89 -8.20 -4.77
N ASN A 326 7.83 -9.32 -4.09
CA ASN A 326 8.93 -10.27 -3.98
C ASN A 326 8.68 -11.41 -4.96
N PHE A 327 9.26 -11.32 -6.16
CA PHE A 327 9.18 -12.39 -7.15
C PHE A 327 10.22 -13.44 -6.88
N TYR A 328 9.78 -14.68 -6.80
CA TYR A 328 10.58 -15.89 -6.61
C TYR A 328 10.24 -16.95 -7.65
N PRO A 329 11.09 -17.96 -7.87
CA PRO A 329 10.79 -19.07 -8.80
C PRO A 329 9.50 -19.83 -8.47
N TRP A 330 9.03 -19.78 -7.24
CA TRP A 330 7.79 -20.40 -6.80
C TRP A 330 6.55 -19.50 -6.95
N GLY A 331 6.73 -18.18 -7.07
CA GLY A 331 5.61 -17.25 -7.17
C GLY A 331 5.91 -15.83 -6.73
N LEU A 332 4.94 -15.20 -6.08
CA LEU A 332 5.00 -13.81 -5.64
C LEU A 332 4.55 -13.69 -4.18
N SER A 333 5.35 -13.01 -3.37
CA SER A 333 4.95 -12.48 -2.07
C SER A 333 4.78 -10.97 -2.16
N ILE A 334 3.69 -10.44 -1.60
CA ILE A 334 3.41 -9.00 -1.54
C ILE A 334 3.33 -8.59 -0.08
N ASN A 335 4.15 -7.62 0.31
CA ASN A 335 4.04 -7.00 1.62
C ASN A 335 3.56 -5.56 1.47
N VAL A 336 2.66 -5.13 2.34
CA VAL A 336 2.19 -3.75 2.38
C VAL A 336 2.36 -3.20 3.78
N TYR A 337 3.11 -2.11 3.91
CA TYR A 337 3.38 -1.44 5.18
C TYR A 337 2.40 -0.27 5.36
N MET A 338 1.17 -0.57 5.79
CA MET A 338 0.11 0.43 5.90
C MET A 338 0.22 1.20 7.22
N PRO A 339 0.35 2.53 7.19
CA PRO A 339 0.33 3.32 8.43
C PRO A 339 -1.02 3.23 9.11
N ILE A 340 -1.01 3.21 10.44
CA ILE A 340 -2.23 3.23 11.24
C ILE A 340 -2.49 4.67 11.69
N PRO A 341 -3.59 5.32 11.26
CA PRO A 341 -3.90 6.69 11.65
C PRO A 341 -3.88 6.88 13.17
N GLY A 342 -3.12 7.87 13.64
CA GLY A 342 -2.94 8.15 15.07
C GLY A 342 -1.93 7.27 15.80
N LYS A 343 -1.30 6.28 15.15
CA LYS A 343 -0.28 5.42 15.75
C LYS A 343 0.99 5.48 14.89
N PRO A 344 1.86 6.48 15.07
CA PRO A 344 3.04 6.67 14.22
C PRO A 344 4.10 5.56 14.38
N ASP A 345 4.11 4.87 15.50
CA ASP A 345 5.05 3.81 15.86
C ASP A 345 4.52 2.39 15.63
N LYS A 346 3.41 2.27 14.88
CA LYS A 346 2.78 1.01 14.51
C LYS A 346 2.48 0.96 13.03
N THR A 347 2.55 -0.23 12.47
CA THR A 347 2.24 -0.51 11.07
C THR A 347 1.24 -1.66 10.99
N LEU A 348 0.22 -1.52 10.15
CA LEU A 348 -0.58 -2.65 9.73
C LEU A 348 0.17 -3.33 8.58
N PHE A 349 0.73 -4.48 8.87
CA PHE A 349 1.47 -5.31 7.93
C PHE A 349 0.50 -6.26 7.23
N LEU A 350 0.42 -6.13 5.90
CA LEU A 350 -0.36 -7.01 5.05
C LEU A 350 0.63 -7.88 4.28
N TRP A 351 0.43 -9.19 4.32
CA TRP A 351 1.30 -10.15 3.66
C TRP A 351 0.50 -11.14 2.83
N PHE A 352 0.65 -11.09 1.52
CA PHE A 352 -0.09 -11.94 0.59
C PHE A 352 0.86 -12.84 -0.19
N GLN A 353 0.48 -14.10 -0.37
CA GLN A 353 1.27 -15.08 -1.12
C GLN A 353 0.49 -15.64 -2.30
N TYR A 354 1.19 -15.80 -3.43
CA TYR A 354 0.65 -16.28 -4.69
C TYR A 354 1.61 -17.30 -5.31
N ALA A 355 1.14 -18.51 -5.59
CA ALA A 355 1.91 -19.54 -6.25
C ALA A 355 1.91 -19.33 -7.77
N LEU A 356 3.08 -19.43 -8.39
CA LEU A 356 3.29 -19.61 -9.82
C LEU A 356 3.41 -21.11 -10.16
N ASP A 357 4.15 -21.83 -9.32
CA ASP A 357 4.42 -23.25 -9.37
C ASP A 357 4.06 -23.85 -8.01
N GLU A 358 3.02 -24.64 -7.96
CA GLU A 358 2.45 -25.14 -6.71
C GLU A 358 3.43 -26.08 -5.98
N GLU A 359 4.17 -26.91 -6.69
CA GLU A 359 5.15 -27.82 -6.08
C GLU A 359 6.30 -27.02 -5.44
N LYS A 360 6.85 -26.07 -6.16
CA LYS A 360 7.89 -25.18 -5.63
C LYS A 360 7.36 -24.32 -4.49
N PHE A 361 6.12 -23.85 -4.56
CA PHE A 361 5.50 -23.07 -3.49
C PHE A 361 5.41 -23.89 -2.20
N GLN A 362 4.97 -25.14 -2.25
CA GLN A 362 4.88 -26.01 -1.07
C GLN A 362 6.26 -26.31 -0.46
N HIS A 363 7.30 -26.31 -1.27
CA HIS A 363 8.68 -26.60 -0.82
C HIS A 363 9.54 -25.34 -0.66
N ARG A 364 8.97 -24.11 -0.73
CA ARG A 364 9.73 -22.85 -0.74
C ARG A 364 10.68 -22.68 0.44
N ASN A 365 10.31 -23.18 1.60
CA ASN A 365 11.14 -23.09 2.81
C ASN A 365 12.16 -24.24 2.94
N SER A 366 12.21 -25.18 1.98
CA SER A 366 13.24 -26.23 1.94
C SER A 366 14.60 -25.72 1.45
N THR A 367 14.61 -24.59 0.72
CA THR A 367 15.81 -23.99 0.14
C THR A 367 16.34 -22.82 0.95
N TRP A 368 15.45 -22.07 1.62
CA TRP A 368 15.75 -21.00 2.54
C TRP A 368 14.49 -20.66 3.36
N LEU A 369 14.66 -20.09 4.55
CA LEU A 369 13.57 -19.89 5.50
C LEU A 369 12.90 -18.50 5.27
N SER A 370 12.10 -18.36 4.19
CA SER A 370 11.49 -17.09 3.81
C SER A 370 10.58 -16.49 4.90
N GLU A 371 9.83 -17.33 5.60
CA GLU A 371 8.96 -16.89 6.70
C GLU A 371 9.77 -16.45 7.93
N GLN A 372 10.95 -17.04 8.13
CA GLN A 372 11.85 -16.62 9.20
C GLN A 372 12.45 -15.24 8.92
N VAL A 373 12.79 -14.94 7.67
CA VAL A 373 13.33 -13.62 7.26
C VAL A 373 12.37 -12.50 7.65
N ASP A 374 11.07 -12.64 7.32
CA ASP A 374 10.07 -11.64 7.70
C ASP A 374 9.94 -11.48 9.23
N ALA A 375 10.05 -12.58 9.99
CA ALA A 375 10.01 -12.52 11.45
C ALA A 375 11.25 -11.84 12.06
N GLU A 376 12.44 -12.11 11.53
CA GLU A 376 13.70 -11.49 11.94
C GLU A 376 13.68 -9.98 11.64
N ASP A 377 13.15 -9.58 10.49
CA ASP A 377 12.99 -8.17 10.12
C ASP A 377 12.03 -7.43 11.05
N ILE A 378 10.87 -8.01 11.35
CA ILE A 378 9.88 -7.41 12.25
C ILE A 378 10.46 -7.22 13.65
N GLU A 379 11.21 -8.20 14.17
CA GLU A 379 11.88 -8.08 15.45
C GLU A 379 12.94 -6.96 15.44
N ALA A 380 13.80 -6.93 14.42
CA ALA A 380 14.82 -5.90 14.26
C ALA A 380 14.22 -4.50 14.20
N ILE A 381 13.14 -4.31 13.43
CA ILE A 381 12.44 -3.03 13.31
C ILE A 381 11.80 -2.61 14.63
N GLY A 382 11.26 -3.53 15.41
CA GLY A 382 10.74 -3.26 16.76
C GLY A 382 11.82 -2.67 17.69
N LEU A 383 13.04 -3.19 17.62
CA LEU A 383 14.20 -2.65 18.36
C LEU A 383 14.62 -1.28 17.85
N VAL A 384 14.67 -1.08 16.52
CA VAL A 384 14.95 0.24 15.90
C VAL A 384 13.90 1.27 16.31
N SER A 385 12.62 0.90 16.34
CA SER A 385 11.54 1.77 16.80
C SER A 385 11.70 2.18 18.27
N THR A 386 12.15 1.27 19.12
CA THR A 386 12.48 1.58 20.51
C THR A 386 13.60 2.62 20.61
N GLY A 387 14.63 2.49 19.79
CA GLY A 387 15.71 3.47 19.69
C GLY A 387 15.19 4.85 19.25
N ALA A 388 14.36 4.90 18.22
CA ALA A 388 13.78 6.16 17.72
C ALA A 388 12.91 6.88 18.78
N LYS A 389 12.20 6.13 19.62
CA LYS A 389 11.39 6.66 20.75
C LYS A 389 12.20 7.12 21.95
N SER A 390 13.46 6.78 22.04
CA SER A 390 14.29 7.03 23.22
C SER A 390 14.55 8.50 23.53
N GLY A 391 14.41 9.39 22.53
CA GLY A 391 14.80 10.80 22.61
C GLY A 391 16.33 11.05 22.51
N PHE A 392 17.14 10.00 22.35
CA PHE A 392 18.60 10.08 22.21
C PHE A 392 19.10 9.79 20.79
N ALA A 393 18.23 9.29 19.92
CA ALA A 393 18.61 8.92 18.56
C ALA A 393 19.00 10.18 17.74
N PRO A 394 20.21 10.26 17.20
CA PRO A 394 20.56 11.29 16.22
C PRO A 394 19.98 10.94 14.85
N ARG A 395 20.10 11.86 13.90
CA ARG A 395 19.97 11.51 12.49
C ARG A 395 21.09 10.57 12.08
N GLY A 396 20.75 9.45 11.45
CA GLY A 396 21.73 8.48 10.94
C GLY A 396 22.35 8.96 9.64
N ARG A 397 23.50 8.39 9.27
CA ARG A 397 24.12 8.58 7.96
C ARG A 397 24.01 7.30 7.14
N PHE A 398 23.87 7.45 5.84
CA PHE A 398 23.76 6.31 4.93
C PHE A 398 25.17 5.80 4.53
N ALA A 399 25.29 4.48 4.40
CA ALA A 399 26.45 3.84 3.78
C ALA A 399 26.36 3.99 2.25
N PRO A 400 27.25 4.76 1.59
CA PRO A 400 27.04 5.13 0.18
C PRO A 400 26.97 3.96 -0.80
N ASN A 401 27.66 2.85 -0.50
CA ASN A 401 27.71 1.69 -1.36
C ASN A 401 26.56 0.68 -1.11
N GLU A 402 25.88 0.79 0.04
CA GLU A 402 24.93 -0.22 0.51
C GLU A 402 23.49 0.33 0.63
N GLU A 403 23.35 1.61 1.00
CA GLU A 403 22.07 2.19 1.36
C GLU A 403 21.53 3.22 0.33
N ALA A 404 21.78 2.99 -0.96
CA ALA A 404 21.24 3.85 -2.02
C ALA A 404 19.70 3.84 -2.04
N GLY A 405 19.06 2.69 -1.78
CA GLY A 405 17.61 2.53 -1.68
C GLY A 405 17.01 3.34 -0.52
N PRO A 406 17.45 3.14 0.72
CA PRO A 406 17.03 3.95 1.87
C PRO A 406 17.21 5.45 1.66
N HIS A 407 18.36 5.89 1.13
CA HIS A 407 18.61 7.30 0.83
C HIS A 407 17.59 7.86 -0.17
N TRP A 408 17.36 7.18 -1.29
CA TRP A 408 16.35 7.54 -2.28
C TRP A 408 14.96 7.65 -1.65
N PHE A 409 14.58 6.71 -0.82
CA PHE A 409 13.28 6.68 -0.15
C PHE A 409 13.09 7.88 0.80
N HIS A 410 14.07 8.16 1.64
CA HIS A 410 14.03 9.30 2.58
C HIS A 410 13.94 10.65 1.86
N ARG A 411 14.65 10.78 0.73
CA ARG A 411 14.53 11.95 -0.14
C ARG A 411 13.12 12.09 -0.69
N LEU A 412 12.57 11.00 -1.21
CA LEU A 412 11.23 11.01 -1.82
C LEU A 412 10.15 11.39 -0.79
N VAL A 413 10.26 10.87 0.44
CA VAL A 413 9.37 11.26 1.55
C VAL A 413 9.51 12.76 1.83
N TYR A 414 10.73 13.28 1.97
CA TYR A 414 10.96 14.70 2.20
C TYR A 414 10.38 15.58 1.07
N GLU A 415 10.71 15.27 -0.16
CA GLU A 415 10.30 16.03 -1.34
C GLU A 415 8.78 16.08 -1.48
N ILE A 416 8.06 14.96 -1.31
CA ILE A 416 6.60 14.93 -1.42
C ILE A 416 5.92 15.65 -0.24
N VAL A 417 6.44 15.48 0.97
CA VAL A 417 5.85 16.12 2.15
C VAL A 417 6.04 17.64 2.12
N PHE A 418 7.23 18.12 1.77
CA PHE A 418 7.58 19.53 1.92
C PHE A 418 7.57 20.31 0.60
N GLU A 419 8.13 19.78 -0.48
CA GLU A 419 8.35 20.53 -1.71
C GLU A 419 7.29 20.28 -2.78
N HIS A 420 6.48 19.23 -2.66
CA HIS A 420 5.53 18.79 -3.68
C HIS A 420 6.18 18.53 -5.07
N MET A 421 7.49 18.43 -5.10
CA MET A 421 8.24 18.18 -6.33
C MET A 421 8.51 16.68 -6.46
N ILE A 422 8.16 16.17 -7.61
CA ILE A 422 8.56 14.82 -8.02
C ILE A 422 9.99 14.95 -8.53
N PRO A 423 10.96 14.13 -8.09
CA PRO A 423 12.29 14.10 -8.69
C PRO A 423 12.13 13.79 -10.20
N GLN A 424 12.74 14.63 -11.02
CA GLN A 424 12.82 14.39 -12.47
C GLN A 424 13.84 13.32 -12.78
#